data_9958f2d529a764e941ed13d0f6a147a6
#
_entry.id   9958f2d529a764e941ed13d0f6a147a6
#
_cell.length_a   1.000
_cell.length_b   1.000
_cell.length_c   1.000
_cell.angle_alpha   90.00
_cell.angle_beta   90.00
_cell.angle_gamma   90.00
#
_symmetry.space_group_name_H-M   'P 1'
#
loop_
_entity.id
_entity.type
_entity.pdbx_description
1 polymer ?
#
loop_
_entity_poly.entity_id
_entity_poly.type
_entity_poly.pdbx_seq_one_letter_code
_entity_poly.pdbx_strand_id
1 'polypeptide(L)'
;AYDQQCQREGVVDFAELLLRCYELLAYNPPLRAHYQARFRDILVDEFQDTNKLQYAWLKLLAGPGNAIFAVGDDDQSIYAFRGANVGNMRDFEEEFRVKHLIKLEQNYRSHGHILDAANYLIAHNARRLGKNLRTDAGHGEPVRVYEAATDSQEAGWIVEEVRALINQGLARNEIAVLYRSNAQSRTIEHTLVNAGVPYKVYGGLRFFERQEVKHALAYLRLIDNPNDDTAFARVVNFPTRGIGARSIEQLADAARLYNCSMAAAIPYVTGKAGTSLGAFANLVAKMRAETAQMSLPETVEYTVRMSGLAEFYQNEREGQDRLENLQELVTAATAFVSEEGYGMDTPARSIPLRPGASSAPEIVSQEGELEVLDAPAITDPAQNPDLMTPLAGFLSHASLEAGDNQAQAGQDAVQLMTVHAAKGLEFTAVFITGLEEGLFPHENSAMEADGLEEERRLMYVAITRAKERLYISFAQSRLLHGQTRYNVRSRFFDELPQESLKWLTPKVEAGARWGGRSDNAGWGRDWFARPGGGNSGGGSRDRDAYIADKSPAPAFANEQRAAETGFRVGQVVFHTKFGEGTITALEGSGTDAKAQVRFKRHGEKWLALAVAKLQPVE
;
A
#
# COMPACT_ATOMS: atom_id res chain seq x y z
N ALA A 1 -8.13 30.21 -24.54
CA ALA A 1 -6.87 30.66 -23.87
C ALA A 1 -5.75 29.65 -24.07
N TYR A 2 -5.92 28.35 -23.73
CA TYR A 2 -4.90 27.29 -23.86
C TYR A 2 -4.45 27.14 -25.34
N ASP A 3 -5.38 26.90 -26.28
CA ASP A 3 -5.08 26.76 -27.70
C ASP A 3 -4.34 27.98 -28.29
N GLN A 4 -4.74 29.19 -27.88
CA GLN A 4 -4.10 30.42 -28.32
C GLN A 4 -2.66 30.54 -27.83
N GLN A 5 -2.36 29.99 -26.63
CA GLN A 5 -1.01 29.98 -26.11
C GLN A 5 -0.16 28.95 -26.86
N CYS A 6 -0.68 27.75 -27.09
CA CYS A 6 0.00 26.72 -27.88
C CYS A 6 0.32 27.24 -29.30
N GLN A 7 -0.62 27.92 -29.94
CA GLN A 7 -0.41 28.53 -31.27
C GLN A 7 0.68 29.60 -31.26
N ARG A 8 0.74 30.45 -30.21
CA ARG A 8 1.79 31.47 -30.08
C ARG A 8 3.18 30.86 -29.93
N GLU A 9 3.27 29.77 -29.19
CA GLU A 9 4.53 29.10 -28.89
C GLU A 9 4.91 28.06 -29.96
N GLY A 10 4.02 27.74 -30.90
CA GLY A 10 4.25 26.76 -31.95
C GLY A 10 4.37 25.34 -31.41
N VAL A 11 3.66 25.03 -30.31
CA VAL A 11 3.68 23.72 -29.64
C VAL A 11 2.28 23.10 -29.61
N VAL A 12 2.23 21.77 -29.46
CA VAL A 12 1.01 20.99 -29.22
C VAL A 12 1.28 20.00 -28.08
N ASP A 13 0.25 19.65 -27.32
CA ASP A 13 0.33 18.58 -26.34
C ASP A 13 0.11 17.19 -26.99
N PHE A 14 0.33 16.13 -26.23
CA PHE A 14 0.20 14.76 -26.75
C PHE A 14 -1.23 14.41 -27.18
N ALA A 15 -2.25 14.90 -26.49
CA ALA A 15 -3.64 14.66 -26.84
C ALA A 15 -3.99 15.39 -28.16
N GLU A 16 -3.47 16.60 -28.32
CA GLU A 16 -3.69 17.43 -29.50
C GLU A 16 -2.99 16.87 -30.74
N LEU A 17 -1.86 16.18 -30.62
CA LEU A 17 -1.21 15.51 -31.74
C LEU A 17 -2.19 14.54 -32.45
N LEU A 18 -2.89 13.72 -31.70
CA LEU A 18 -3.87 12.79 -32.28
C LEU A 18 -5.09 13.51 -32.84
N LEU A 19 -5.61 14.51 -32.11
CA LEU A 19 -6.77 15.31 -32.54
C LEU A 19 -6.46 16.04 -33.85
N ARG A 20 -5.33 16.69 -33.97
CA ARG A 20 -4.93 17.41 -35.19
C ARG A 20 -4.71 16.46 -36.37
N CYS A 21 -4.11 15.28 -36.14
CA CYS A 21 -4.01 14.26 -37.18
C CYS A 21 -5.40 13.81 -37.66
N TYR A 22 -6.35 13.60 -36.74
CA TYR A 22 -7.73 13.27 -37.07
C TYR A 22 -8.37 14.37 -37.92
N GLU A 23 -8.31 15.64 -37.48
CA GLU A 23 -8.87 16.79 -38.16
C GLU A 23 -8.29 16.98 -39.55
N LEU A 24 -6.96 16.86 -39.70
CA LEU A 24 -6.28 16.95 -41.01
C LEU A 24 -6.83 15.92 -41.98
N LEU A 25 -7.03 14.69 -41.56
CA LEU A 25 -7.57 13.65 -42.45
C LEU A 25 -9.09 13.81 -42.68
N ALA A 26 -9.83 14.27 -41.65
CA ALA A 26 -11.28 14.47 -41.75
C ALA A 26 -11.66 15.61 -42.73
N TYR A 27 -10.95 16.73 -42.64
CA TYR A 27 -11.27 17.95 -43.37
C TYR A 27 -10.46 18.17 -44.66
N ASN A 28 -9.47 17.29 -44.93
CA ASN A 28 -8.65 17.39 -46.14
C ASN A 28 -8.74 16.10 -46.98
N PRO A 29 -9.74 15.95 -47.85
CA PRO A 29 -9.91 14.78 -48.67
C PRO A 29 -8.69 14.39 -49.54
N PRO A 30 -7.97 15.32 -50.19
CA PRO A 30 -6.78 14.97 -50.96
C PRO A 30 -5.67 14.36 -50.10
N LEU A 31 -5.44 14.92 -48.87
CA LEU A 31 -4.46 14.38 -47.93
C LEU A 31 -4.88 13.00 -47.43
N ARG A 32 -6.15 12.84 -47.09
CA ARG A 32 -6.70 11.52 -46.70
C ARG A 32 -6.49 10.48 -47.79
N ALA A 33 -6.84 10.80 -49.06
CA ALA A 33 -6.66 9.91 -50.19
C ALA A 33 -5.17 9.55 -50.38
N HIS A 34 -4.27 10.50 -50.20
CA HIS A 34 -2.83 10.23 -50.25
C HIS A 34 -2.40 9.17 -49.22
N TYR A 35 -2.80 9.30 -47.95
CA TYR A 35 -2.43 8.34 -46.92
C TYR A 35 -3.14 6.99 -47.08
N GLN A 36 -4.39 6.97 -47.53
CA GLN A 36 -5.11 5.75 -47.85
C GLN A 36 -4.41 4.99 -49.00
N ALA A 37 -3.89 5.68 -50.00
CA ALA A 37 -3.11 5.05 -51.07
C ALA A 37 -1.74 4.57 -50.61
N ARG A 38 -1.12 5.25 -49.65
CA ARG A 38 0.19 4.93 -49.10
C ARG A 38 0.14 3.73 -48.15
N PHE A 39 -0.85 3.66 -47.25
CA PHE A 39 -1.01 2.61 -46.25
C PHE A 39 -2.07 1.61 -46.67
N ARG A 40 -1.70 0.71 -47.58
CA ARG A 40 -2.64 -0.30 -48.10
C ARG A 40 -3.00 -1.35 -47.06
N ASP A 41 -2.04 -1.71 -46.24
CA ASP A 41 -2.17 -2.70 -45.18
C ASP A 41 -1.94 -1.99 -43.83
N ILE A 42 -2.91 -2.09 -42.92
CA ILE A 42 -2.89 -1.48 -41.60
C ILE A 42 -2.96 -2.61 -40.57
N LEU A 43 -1.94 -2.73 -39.75
CA LEU A 43 -1.88 -3.65 -38.61
C LEU A 43 -2.02 -2.89 -37.32
N VAL A 44 -2.96 -3.30 -36.48
CA VAL A 44 -3.23 -2.69 -35.19
C VAL A 44 -3.02 -3.73 -34.11
N ASP A 45 -2.12 -3.47 -33.20
CA ASP A 45 -1.89 -4.29 -32.01
C ASP A 45 -2.54 -3.67 -30.78
N GLU A 46 -2.81 -4.48 -29.74
CA GLU A 46 -3.46 -4.07 -28.49
C GLU A 46 -4.76 -3.27 -28.73
N PHE A 47 -5.58 -3.70 -29.68
CA PHE A 47 -6.73 -2.96 -30.16
C PHE A 47 -7.74 -2.62 -29.04
N GLN A 48 -7.86 -3.46 -28.00
CA GLN A 48 -8.72 -3.24 -26.83
C GLN A 48 -8.35 -1.99 -26.01
N ASP A 49 -7.13 -1.46 -26.17
CA ASP A 49 -6.66 -0.26 -25.45
C ASP A 49 -6.92 1.03 -26.22
N THR A 50 -7.53 0.94 -27.40
CA THR A 50 -7.84 2.12 -28.22
C THR A 50 -8.98 2.95 -27.60
N ASN A 51 -8.79 4.28 -27.58
CA ASN A 51 -9.87 5.20 -27.26
C ASN A 51 -10.72 5.53 -28.50
N LYS A 52 -11.87 6.20 -28.30
CA LYS A 52 -12.80 6.55 -29.39
C LYS A 52 -12.16 7.42 -30.49
N LEU A 53 -11.26 8.33 -30.14
CA LEU A 53 -10.58 9.18 -31.11
C LEU A 53 -9.56 8.40 -31.95
N GLN A 54 -8.79 7.50 -31.31
CA GLN A 54 -7.88 6.59 -32.02
C GLN A 54 -8.64 5.70 -33.00
N TYR A 55 -9.75 5.13 -32.57
CA TYR A 55 -10.59 4.33 -33.46
C TYR A 55 -11.18 5.15 -34.62
N ALA A 56 -11.68 6.34 -34.37
CA ALA A 56 -12.15 7.26 -35.42
C ALA A 56 -11.03 7.64 -36.40
N TRP A 57 -9.82 7.86 -35.92
CA TRP A 57 -8.65 8.13 -36.75
C TRP A 57 -8.27 6.93 -37.62
N LEU A 58 -8.30 5.72 -37.08
CA LEU A 58 -8.08 4.48 -37.84
C LEU A 58 -9.09 4.32 -38.98
N LYS A 59 -10.38 4.64 -38.74
CA LYS A 59 -11.42 4.63 -39.79
C LYS A 59 -11.13 5.59 -40.93
N LEU A 60 -10.53 6.74 -40.66
CA LEU A 60 -10.13 7.69 -41.71
C LEU A 60 -8.92 7.20 -42.52
N LEU A 61 -8.00 6.45 -41.90
CA LEU A 61 -6.87 5.85 -42.60
C LEU A 61 -7.28 4.67 -43.44
N ALA A 62 -8.23 3.88 -42.97
CA ALA A 62 -8.75 2.71 -43.71
C ALA A 62 -9.73 3.12 -44.79
N GLY A 63 -9.24 3.30 -46.01
CA GLY A 63 -10.07 3.57 -47.18
C GLY A 63 -10.72 2.32 -47.76
N PRO A 64 -11.60 2.45 -48.79
CA PRO A 64 -12.35 1.34 -49.35
C PRO A 64 -11.51 0.22 -49.96
N GLY A 65 -10.24 0.43 -50.22
CA GLY A 65 -9.32 -0.55 -50.81
C GLY A 65 -8.23 -1.04 -49.87
N ASN A 66 -8.27 -0.65 -48.59
CA ASN A 66 -7.24 -0.99 -47.62
C ASN A 66 -7.59 -2.29 -46.86
N ALA A 67 -6.58 -3.11 -46.60
CA ALA A 67 -6.70 -4.20 -45.66
C ALA A 67 -6.39 -3.72 -44.25
N ILE A 68 -7.25 -4.03 -43.27
CA ILE A 68 -7.01 -3.76 -41.87
C ILE A 68 -7.02 -5.08 -41.10
N PHE A 69 -6.01 -5.26 -40.27
CA PHE A 69 -5.83 -6.43 -39.43
C PHE A 69 -5.64 -5.95 -37.99
N ALA A 70 -6.56 -6.27 -37.09
CA ALA A 70 -6.54 -5.90 -35.71
C ALA A 70 -6.27 -7.11 -34.81
N VAL A 71 -5.34 -6.98 -33.90
CA VAL A 71 -5.03 -7.95 -32.84
C VAL A 71 -5.37 -7.32 -31.49
N GLY A 72 -6.04 -8.08 -30.64
CA GLY A 72 -6.41 -7.59 -29.33
C GLY A 72 -6.98 -8.70 -28.44
N ASP A 73 -7.08 -8.39 -27.17
CA ASP A 73 -7.58 -9.27 -26.13
C ASP A 73 -8.49 -8.46 -25.19
N ASP A 74 -9.80 -8.62 -25.30
CA ASP A 74 -10.78 -7.93 -24.47
C ASP A 74 -10.62 -8.22 -22.98
N ASP A 75 -10.14 -9.42 -22.63
CA ASP A 75 -9.83 -9.80 -21.25
C ASP A 75 -8.60 -9.07 -20.67
N GLN A 76 -7.80 -8.39 -21.51
CA GLN A 76 -6.66 -7.57 -21.10
C GLN A 76 -6.91 -6.06 -21.25
N SER A 77 -8.17 -5.63 -21.42
CA SER A 77 -8.54 -4.21 -21.44
C SER A 77 -8.58 -3.65 -20.01
N ILE A 78 -7.50 -2.95 -19.61
CA ILE A 78 -7.28 -2.44 -18.24
C ILE A 78 -6.96 -0.94 -18.22
N TYR A 79 -7.24 -0.19 -19.31
CA TYR A 79 -6.95 1.22 -19.43
C TYR A 79 -8.20 2.10 -19.63
N ALA A 80 -9.37 1.69 -19.12
CA ALA A 80 -10.59 2.49 -19.19
C ALA A 80 -10.41 3.85 -18.50
N PHE A 81 -9.65 3.92 -17.41
CA PHE A 81 -9.29 5.17 -16.73
C PHE A 81 -8.50 6.16 -17.62
N ARG A 82 -7.85 5.68 -18.69
CA ARG A 82 -7.20 6.49 -19.75
C ARG A 82 -8.08 6.73 -20.97
N GLY A 83 -9.35 6.30 -20.91
CA GLY A 83 -10.31 6.46 -21.98
C GLY A 83 -10.34 5.34 -23.01
N ALA A 84 -9.65 4.22 -22.78
CA ALA A 84 -9.79 3.01 -23.61
C ALA A 84 -11.24 2.52 -23.60
N ASN A 85 -11.69 2.00 -24.74
CA ASN A 85 -13.05 1.53 -24.89
C ASN A 85 -13.06 0.14 -25.55
N VAL A 86 -13.29 -0.88 -24.75
CA VAL A 86 -13.38 -2.27 -25.22
C VAL A 86 -14.50 -2.46 -26.24
N GLY A 87 -15.53 -1.59 -26.23
CA GLY A 87 -16.61 -1.59 -27.23
C GLY A 87 -16.12 -1.38 -28.65
N ASN A 88 -14.98 -0.67 -28.85
CA ASN A 88 -14.37 -0.49 -30.16
C ASN A 88 -14.10 -1.82 -30.90
N MET A 89 -13.88 -2.92 -30.17
CA MET A 89 -13.66 -4.24 -30.77
C MET A 89 -14.93 -4.76 -31.47
N ARG A 90 -16.10 -4.59 -30.85
CA ARG A 90 -17.40 -4.96 -31.46
C ARG A 90 -17.75 -4.03 -32.61
N ASP A 91 -17.57 -2.71 -32.39
CA ASP A 91 -17.79 -1.71 -33.44
C ASP A 91 -16.93 -2.01 -34.67
N PHE A 92 -15.69 -2.48 -34.47
CA PHE A 92 -14.78 -2.87 -35.52
C PHE A 92 -15.32 -4.10 -36.31
N GLU A 93 -15.78 -5.13 -35.62
CA GLU A 93 -16.36 -6.32 -36.26
C GLU A 93 -17.58 -5.95 -37.14
N GLU A 94 -18.46 -5.08 -36.63
CA GLU A 94 -19.67 -4.66 -37.34
C GLU A 94 -19.36 -3.70 -38.51
N GLU A 95 -18.60 -2.63 -38.26
CA GLU A 95 -18.36 -1.55 -39.21
C GLU A 95 -17.47 -2.01 -40.38
N PHE A 96 -16.43 -2.82 -40.09
CA PHE A 96 -15.55 -3.37 -41.12
C PHE A 96 -16.05 -4.71 -41.68
N ARG A 97 -17.20 -5.21 -41.20
CA ARG A 97 -17.83 -6.45 -41.63
C ARG A 97 -16.82 -7.60 -41.62
N VAL A 98 -16.15 -7.77 -40.48
CA VAL A 98 -15.08 -8.75 -40.31
C VAL A 98 -15.59 -10.16 -40.68
N LYS A 99 -14.94 -10.81 -41.66
CA LYS A 99 -15.30 -12.14 -42.13
C LYS A 99 -14.54 -13.26 -41.43
N HIS A 100 -13.37 -12.92 -40.89
CA HIS A 100 -12.44 -13.89 -40.33
C HIS A 100 -12.05 -13.43 -38.93
N LEU A 101 -12.66 -14.04 -37.93
CA LEU A 101 -12.27 -13.91 -36.54
C LEU A 101 -11.48 -15.15 -36.13
N ILE A 102 -10.21 -14.96 -35.80
CA ILE A 102 -9.31 -16.03 -35.37
C ILE A 102 -9.07 -15.90 -33.88
N LYS A 103 -9.41 -16.92 -33.07
CA LYS A 103 -9.14 -16.98 -31.65
C LYS A 103 -7.87 -17.76 -31.41
N LEU A 104 -6.86 -17.07 -30.79
CA LEU A 104 -5.59 -17.67 -30.39
C LEU A 104 -5.73 -18.21 -28.97
N GLU A 105 -6.16 -19.46 -28.81
CA GLU A 105 -6.41 -20.09 -27.53
C GLU A 105 -5.23 -20.92 -27.00
N GLN A 106 -4.33 -21.35 -27.91
CA GLN A 106 -3.12 -22.06 -27.50
C GLN A 106 -2.15 -21.09 -26.85
N ASN A 107 -1.87 -21.31 -25.56
CA ASN A 107 -0.92 -20.54 -24.77
C ASN A 107 0.41 -21.29 -24.69
N TYR A 108 1.52 -20.57 -24.86
CA TYR A 108 2.89 -21.10 -24.83
C TYR A 108 3.69 -20.55 -23.65
N ARG A 109 3.05 -19.72 -22.80
CA ARG A 109 3.71 -19.05 -21.66
C ARG A 109 3.53 -19.84 -20.38
N SER A 110 2.29 -20.12 -20.01
CA SER A 110 1.90 -20.54 -18.66
C SER A 110 1.51 -22.03 -18.62
N HIS A 111 1.73 -22.65 -17.45
CA HIS A 111 1.25 -23.98 -17.14
C HIS A 111 -0.28 -24.02 -16.88
N GLY A 112 -0.86 -25.23 -16.89
CA GLY A 112 -2.30 -25.46 -16.85
C GLY A 112 -3.01 -24.87 -15.64
N HIS A 113 -2.53 -25.08 -14.42
CA HIS A 113 -3.18 -24.53 -13.21
C HIS A 113 -3.27 -23.01 -13.20
N ILE A 114 -2.28 -22.32 -13.80
CA ILE A 114 -2.31 -20.86 -13.94
C ILE A 114 -3.40 -20.45 -14.94
N LEU A 115 -3.50 -21.16 -16.08
CA LEU A 115 -4.52 -20.87 -17.08
C LEU A 115 -5.92 -21.24 -16.61
N ASP A 116 -6.08 -22.33 -15.85
CA ASP A 116 -7.35 -22.70 -15.25
C ASP A 116 -7.83 -21.60 -14.28
N ALA A 117 -6.93 -21.08 -13.45
CA ALA A 117 -7.24 -19.97 -12.57
C ALA A 117 -7.65 -18.70 -13.36
N ALA A 118 -6.92 -18.36 -14.42
CA ALA A 118 -7.22 -17.21 -15.26
C ALA A 118 -8.56 -17.36 -16.00
N ASN A 119 -8.82 -18.51 -16.63
CA ASN A 119 -10.05 -18.79 -17.37
C ASN A 119 -11.28 -18.78 -16.45
N TYR A 120 -11.17 -19.40 -15.25
CA TYR A 120 -12.27 -19.47 -14.30
C TYR A 120 -12.63 -18.09 -13.76
N LEU A 121 -11.61 -17.31 -13.37
CA LEU A 121 -11.80 -15.93 -12.90
C LEU A 121 -12.51 -15.08 -13.96
N ILE A 122 -11.96 -15.04 -15.17
CA ILE A 122 -12.46 -14.11 -16.20
C ILE A 122 -13.83 -14.52 -16.76
N ALA A 123 -14.23 -15.79 -16.60
CA ALA A 123 -15.55 -16.27 -16.99
C ALA A 123 -16.70 -15.58 -16.25
N HIS A 124 -16.44 -14.93 -15.09
CA HIS A 124 -17.41 -14.16 -14.34
C HIS A 124 -17.73 -12.78 -14.97
N ASN A 125 -16.96 -12.33 -15.97
CA ASN A 125 -17.31 -11.14 -16.75
C ASN A 125 -18.37 -11.48 -17.79
N ALA A 126 -19.46 -10.69 -17.82
CA ALA A 126 -20.60 -10.95 -18.69
C ALA A 126 -20.36 -10.54 -20.15
N ARG A 127 -19.54 -9.49 -20.37
CA ARG A 127 -19.35 -8.86 -21.70
C ARG A 127 -18.01 -9.23 -22.32
N ARG A 128 -17.82 -10.52 -22.61
CA ARG A 128 -16.61 -11.05 -23.24
C ARG A 128 -16.84 -11.46 -24.69
N LEU A 129 -15.81 -11.34 -25.53
CA LEU A 129 -15.78 -11.98 -26.85
C LEU A 129 -15.60 -13.52 -26.74
N GLY A 130 -15.15 -13.98 -25.59
CA GLY A 130 -15.08 -15.37 -25.17
C GLY A 130 -13.95 -16.15 -25.87
N LYS A 131 -12.95 -16.52 -25.08
CA LYS A 131 -11.89 -17.47 -25.40
C LYS A 131 -11.55 -18.28 -24.16
N ASN A 132 -10.95 -19.46 -24.35
CA ASN A 132 -10.39 -20.25 -23.26
C ASN A 132 -8.94 -20.58 -23.61
N LEU A 133 -8.03 -20.14 -22.74
CA LEU A 133 -6.61 -20.45 -22.89
C LEU A 133 -6.34 -21.90 -22.52
N ARG A 134 -5.56 -22.59 -23.34
CA ARG A 134 -5.10 -23.96 -23.14
C ARG A 134 -3.62 -24.09 -23.41
N THR A 135 -2.95 -25.05 -22.77
CA THR A 135 -1.52 -25.28 -22.96
C THR A 135 -1.21 -26.76 -23.09
N ASP A 136 -0.14 -27.07 -23.79
CA ASP A 136 0.45 -28.42 -23.88
C ASP A 136 1.61 -28.60 -22.89
N ALA A 137 1.94 -27.57 -22.09
CA ALA A 137 3.03 -27.59 -21.11
C ALA A 137 2.71 -28.39 -19.81
N GLY A 138 1.52 -29.03 -19.76
CA GLY A 138 1.07 -29.77 -18.58
C GLY A 138 0.47 -28.86 -17.50
N HIS A 139 -0.01 -29.47 -16.40
CA HIS A 139 -0.69 -28.72 -15.33
C HIS A 139 0.25 -27.80 -14.55
N GLY A 140 1.52 -28.19 -14.37
CA GLY A 140 2.48 -27.46 -13.56
C GLY A 140 2.18 -27.53 -12.05
N GLU A 141 2.77 -26.63 -11.27
CA GLU A 141 2.48 -26.51 -9.84
C GLU A 141 1.12 -25.81 -9.61
N PRO A 142 0.34 -26.25 -8.59
CA PRO A 142 -0.85 -25.51 -8.16
C PRO A 142 -0.51 -24.09 -7.72
N VAL A 143 -1.45 -23.17 -7.89
CA VAL A 143 -1.34 -21.78 -7.41
C VAL A 143 -1.24 -21.80 -5.89
N ARG A 144 -0.18 -21.24 -5.34
CA ARG A 144 0.07 -21.22 -3.89
C ARG A 144 -0.62 -20.01 -3.26
N VAL A 145 -1.38 -20.26 -2.19
CA VAL A 145 -2.10 -19.22 -1.46
C VAL A 145 -1.58 -19.12 -0.04
N TYR A 146 -1.23 -17.91 0.37
CA TYR A 146 -0.76 -17.62 1.72
C TYR A 146 -1.62 -16.55 2.39
N GLU A 147 -2.12 -16.86 3.59
CA GLU A 147 -2.82 -15.95 4.47
C GLU A 147 -1.88 -15.51 5.59
N ALA A 148 -1.61 -14.23 5.66
CA ALA A 148 -0.80 -13.61 6.71
C ALA A 148 -1.68 -12.99 7.79
N ALA A 149 -1.20 -12.91 9.03
CA ALA A 149 -1.92 -12.16 10.07
C ALA A 149 -1.75 -10.65 9.87
N THR A 150 -0.59 -10.20 9.38
CA THR A 150 -0.29 -8.79 9.12
C THR A 150 0.40 -8.60 7.77
N ASP A 151 0.38 -7.37 7.26
CA ASP A 151 1.10 -6.97 6.04
C ASP A 151 2.62 -7.18 6.15
N SER A 152 3.20 -6.93 7.33
CA SER A 152 4.63 -7.19 7.58
C SER A 152 4.96 -8.69 7.51
N GLN A 153 4.08 -9.56 8.01
CA GLN A 153 4.24 -11.01 7.87
C GLN A 153 4.07 -11.46 6.42
N GLU A 154 3.13 -10.86 5.67
CA GLU A 154 2.98 -11.10 4.24
C GLU A 154 4.28 -10.79 3.50
N ALA A 155 4.84 -9.59 3.71
CA ALA A 155 6.09 -9.17 3.09
C ALA A 155 7.27 -10.08 3.51
N GLY A 156 7.36 -10.46 4.78
CA GLY A 156 8.37 -11.39 5.29
C GLY A 156 8.32 -12.74 4.58
N TRP A 157 7.12 -13.32 4.48
CA TRP A 157 6.93 -14.60 3.78
C TRP A 157 7.28 -14.51 2.29
N ILE A 158 6.89 -13.42 1.60
CA ILE A 158 7.24 -13.21 0.19
C ILE A 158 8.76 -13.21 0.02
N VAL A 159 9.48 -12.47 0.88
CA VAL A 159 10.95 -12.38 0.78
C VAL A 159 11.62 -13.72 1.08
N GLU A 160 11.11 -14.51 2.02
CA GLU A 160 11.58 -15.87 2.30
C GLU A 160 11.39 -16.81 1.09
N GLU A 161 10.22 -16.80 0.45
CA GLU A 161 9.96 -17.59 -0.77
C GLU A 161 10.84 -17.11 -1.93
N VAL A 162 11.02 -15.80 -2.11
CA VAL A 162 11.94 -15.23 -3.11
C VAL A 162 13.37 -15.75 -2.89
N ARG A 163 13.86 -15.74 -1.65
CA ARG A 163 15.19 -16.29 -1.32
C ARG A 163 15.28 -17.78 -1.59
N ALA A 164 14.22 -18.53 -1.30
CA ALA A 164 14.15 -19.95 -1.60
C ALA A 164 14.22 -20.21 -3.11
N LEU A 165 13.54 -19.41 -3.93
CA LEU A 165 13.58 -19.48 -5.40
C LEU A 165 14.99 -19.16 -5.95
N ILE A 166 15.63 -18.11 -5.42
CA ILE A 166 17.01 -17.73 -5.79
C ILE A 166 17.97 -18.86 -5.44
N ASN A 167 17.83 -19.48 -4.27
CA ASN A 167 18.65 -20.61 -3.85
C ASN A 167 18.42 -21.88 -4.70
N GLN A 168 17.25 -22.01 -5.36
CA GLN A 168 16.96 -23.04 -6.35
C GLN A 168 17.56 -22.74 -7.72
N GLY A 169 18.22 -21.59 -7.90
CA GLY A 169 18.89 -21.18 -9.13
C GLY A 169 18.07 -20.27 -10.04
N LEU A 170 16.87 -19.79 -9.59
CA LEU A 170 16.09 -18.85 -10.36
C LEU A 170 16.75 -17.45 -10.34
N ALA A 171 16.91 -16.85 -11.51
CA ALA A 171 17.44 -15.49 -11.63
C ALA A 171 16.44 -14.49 -11.01
N ARG A 172 16.94 -13.45 -10.36
CA ARG A 172 16.09 -12.47 -9.67
C ARG A 172 15.17 -11.72 -10.62
N ASN A 173 15.64 -11.43 -11.83
CA ASN A 173 14.85 -10.74 -12.85
C ASN A 173 13.70 -11.61 -13.44
N GLU A 174 13.69 -12.90 -13.16
CA GLU A 174 12.59 -13.83 -13.46
C GLU A 174 11.55 -13.94 -12.33
N ILE A 175 11.70 -13.17 -11.26
CA ILE A 175 10.79 -13.11 -10.12
C ILE A 175 10.14 -11.73 -10.08
N ALA A 176 8.80 -11.68 -10.10
CA ALA A 176 8.05 -10.44 -9.95
C ALA A 176 7.12 -10.46 -8.73
N VAL A 177 7.03 -9.30 -8.07
CA VAL A 177 6.03 -9.04 -7.03
C VAL A 177 5.09 -7.96 -7.53
N LEU A 178 3.83 -8.33 -7.71
CA LEU A 178 2.78 -7.49 -8.28
C LEU A 178 1.84 -7.00 -7.18
N TYR A 179 1.54 -5.74 -7.20
CA TYR A 179 0.60 -5.10 -6.27
C TYR A 179 -0.38 -4.20 -7.02
N ARG A 180 -1.55 -3.94 -6.41
CA ARG A 180 -2.61 -3.13 -7.02
C ARG A 180 -2.28 -1.64 -6.99
N SER A 181 -1.79 -1.14 -5.85
CA SER A 181 -1.44 0.25 -5.63
C SER A 181 0.04 0.41 -5.28
N ASN A 182 0.63 1.51 -5.72
CA ASN A 182 2.02 1.85 -5.41
C ASN A 182 2.32 1.96 -3.91
N ALA A 183 1.34 2.34 -3.10
CA ALA A 183 1.51 2.44 -1.65
C ALA A 183 1.91 1.09 -1.01
N GLN A 184 1.44 -0.04 -1.57
CA GLN A 184 1.76 -1.38 -1.06
C GLN A 184 3.24 -1.75 -1.18
N SER A 185 4.02 -1.09 -2.06
CA SER A 185 5.41 -1.49 -2.30
C SER A 185 6.32 -1.25 -1.09
N ARG A 186 6.04 -0.24 -0.26
CA ARG A 186 6.93 0.18 0.83
C ARG A 186 7.31 -0.96 1.79
N THR A 187 6.33 -1.67 2.32
CA THR A 187 6.59 -2.77 3.27
C THR A 187 7.43 -3.89 2.63
N ILE A 188 7.18 -4.17 1.34
CA ILE A 188 7.94 -5.17 0.56
C ILE A 188 9.36 -4.65 0.29
N GLU A 189 9.50 -3.39 -0.14
CA GLU A 189 10.79 -2.74 -0.38
C GLU A 189 11.66 -2.76 0.88
N HIS A 190 11.10 -2.32 2.02
CA HIS A 190 11.77 -2.35 3.32
C HIS A 190 12.25 -3.76 3.71
N THR A 191 11.38 -4.77 3.55
CA THR A 191 11.73 -6.16 3.89
C THR A 191 12.83 -6.71 2.97
N LEU A 192 12.82 -6.37 1.65
CA LEU A 192 13.88 -6.75 0.72
C LEU A 192 15.22 -6.11 1.06
N VAL A 193 15.21 -4.81 1.44
CA VAL A 193 16.41 -4.08 1.90
C VAL A 193 17.00 -4.78 3.12
N ASN A 194 16.19 -5.04 4.14
CA ASN A 194 16.64 -5.71 5.37
C ASN A 194 17.16 -7.13 5.13
N ALA A 195 16.62 -7.82 4.14
CA ALA A 195 17.08 -9.16 3.73
C ALA A 195 18.31 -9.14 2.81
N GLY A 196 18.78 -7.96 2.37
CA GLY A 196 19.88 -7.81 1.42
C GLY A 196 19.57 -8.35 0.02
N VAL A 197 18.29 -8.38 -0.39
CA VAL A 197 17.86 -8.86 -1.71
C VAL A 197 17.74 -7.68 -2.67
N PRO A 198 18.55 -7.61 -3.74
CA PRO A 198 18.45 -6.57 -4.75
C PRO A 198 17.09 -6.58 -5.45
N TYR A 199 16.47 -5.41 -5.57
CA TYR A 199 15.19 -5.25 -6.26
C TYR A 199 15.18 -4.00 -7.15
N LYS A 200 14.23 -3.96 -8.07
CA LYS A 200 13.98 -2.82 -8.96
C LYS A 200 12.47 -2.55 -9.02
N VAL A 201 12.08 -1.29 -8.82
CA VAL A 201 10.70 -0.86 -9.07
C VAL A 201 10.55 -0.52 -10.55
N TYR A 202 9.75 -1.32 -11.25
CA TYR A 202 9.50 -1.16 -12.68
C TYR A 202 8.41 -0.12 -12.95
N GLY A 203 8.69 0.81 -13.84
CA GLY A 203 7.73 1.86 -14.22
C GLY A 203 7.50 2.95 -13.17
N GLY A 204 8.27 2.96 -12.08
CA GLY A 204 8.12 3.92 -10.98
C GLY A 204 9.42 4.19 -10.23
N LEU A 205 9.31 5.07 -9.26
CA LEU A 205 10.36 5.37 -8.27
C LEU A 205 10.08 4.58 -6.98
N ARG A 206 11.15 4.26 -6.24
CA ARG A 206 11.02 3.71 -4.88
C ARG A 206 10.18 4.64 -4.02
N PHE A 207 9.61 4.10 -2.95
CA PHE A 207 8.66 4.83 -2.12
C PHE A 207 9.21 6.21 -1.68
N PHE A 208 10.39 6.25 -1.06
CA PHE A 208 10.99 7.50 -0.59
C PHE A 208 11.59 8.39 -1.71
N GLU A 209 11.65 7.89 -2.94
CA GLU A 209 12.08 8.67 -4.10
C GLU A 209 10.94 9.35 -4.85
N ARG A 210 9.69 8.98 -4.59
CA ARG A 210 8.50 9.58 -5.21
C ARG A 210 8.40 11.06 -4.90
N GLN A 211 7.97 11.83 -5.88
CA GLN A 211 8.00 13.29 -5.81
C GLN A 211 7.16 13.84 -4.65
N GLU A 212 5.96 13.32 -4.46
CA GLU A 212 5.05 13.70 -3.37
C GLU A 212 5.66 13.38 -2.00
N VAL A 213 6.30 12.23 -1.86
CA VAL A 213 6.98 11.82 -0.62
C VAL A 213 8.20 12.72 -0.37
N LYS A 214 9.01 12.99 -1.39
CA LYS A 214 10.15 13.94 -1.29
C LYS A 214 9.70 15.34 -0.90
N HIS A 215 8.53 15.81 -1.37
CA HIS A 215 7.98 17.10 -0.95
C HIS A 215 7.59 17.08 0.53
N ALA A 216 6.87 16.04 0.98
CA ALA A 216 6.50 15.90 2.39
C ALA A 216 7.74 15.82 3.31
N LEU A 217 8.74 15.00 2.94
CA LEU A 217 10.00 14.90 3.67
C LEU A 217 10.75 16.24 3.72
N ALA A 218 10.71 17.05 2.65
CA ALA A 218 11.33 18.37 2.66
C ALA A 218 10.63 19.33 3.65
N TYR A 219 9.30 19.29 3.76
CA TYR A 219 8.60 20.04 4.82
C TYR A 219 8.96 19.54 6.21
N LEU A 220 9.04 18.23 6.42
CA LEU A 220 9.46 17.64 7.70
C LEU A 220 10.90 18.04 8.07
N ARG A 221 11.82 18.08 7.09
CA ARG A 221 13.19 18.58 7.28
C ARG A 221 13.21 20.05 7.72
N LEU A 222 12.35 20.90 7.14
CA LEU A 222 12.22 22.30 7.56
C LEU A 222 11.61 22.44 8.96
N ILE A 223 10.73 21.53 9.37
CA ILE A 223 10.21 21.47 10.73
C ILE A 223 11.32 21.07 11.71
N ASP A 224 12.17 20.13 11.34
CA ASP A 224 13.32 19.71 12.13
C ASP A 224 14.40 20.80 12.14
N ASN A 225 14.88 21.19 10.98
CA ASN A 225 15.88 22.22 10.76
C ASN A 225 15.42 23.29 9.76
N PRO A 226 14.99 24.49 10.21
CA PRO A 226 14.55 25.57 9.33
C PRO A 226 15.64 26.12 8.39
N ASN A 227 16.92 25.81 8.66
CA ASN A 227 18.05 26.26 7.87
C ASN A 227 18.51 25.24 6.80
N ASP A 228 17.72 24.19 6.53
CA ASP A 228 17.97 23.25 5.43
C ASP A 228 17.63 23.92 4.08
N ASP A 229 18.64 24.51 3.43
CA ASP A 229 18.49 25.23 2.15
C ASP A 229 18.03 24.29 1.01
N THR A 230 18.41 23.03 1.05
CA THR A 230 17.99 22.02 0.05
C THR A 230 16.50 21.73 0.16
N ALA A 231 16.03 21.49 1.38
CA ALA A 231 14.61 21.30 1.67
C ALA A 231 13.81 22.57 1.37
N PHE A 232 14.35 23.73 1.76
CA PHE A 232 13.73 25.04 1.48
C PHE A 232 13.55 25.27 -0.02
N ALA A 233 14.59 25.14 -0.83
CA ALA A 233 14.53 25.33 -2.29
C ALA A 233 13.51 24.39 -2.95
N ARG A 234 13.36 23.16 -2.45
CA ARG A 234 12.43 22.17 -2.98
C ARG A 234 10.96 22.57 -2.81
N VAL A 235 10.58 23.16 -1.67
CA VAL A 235 9.15 23.33 -1.32
C VAL A 235 8.71 24.78 -1.15
N VAL A 236 9.58 25.77 -1.27
CA VAL A 236 9.25 27.18 -1.09
C VAL A 236 8.11 27.64 -2.02
N ASN A 237 8.05 27.11 -3.23
CA ASN A 237 6.97 27.37 -4.20
C ASN A 237 6.15 26.12 -4.56
N PHE A 238 6.18 25.11 -3.74
CA PHE A 238 5.36 23.91 -3.96
C PHE A 238 4.56 23.53 -2.69
N PRO A 239 3.20 23.48 -2.77
CA PRO A 239 2.35 23.93 -3.89
C PRO A 239 2.58 25.40 -4.25
N THR A 240 2.10 25.81 -5.44
CA THR A 240 2.39 27.14 -6.01
C THR A 240 1.98 28.28 -5.06
N ARG A 241 2.93 29.18 -4.72
CA ARG A 241 2.75 30.34 -3.81
C ARG A 241 3.09 31.67 -4.44
N GLY A 242 3.25 31.70 -5.77
CA GLY A 242 3.65 32.92 -6.49
C GLY A 242 5.11 33.32 -6.28
N ILE A 243 5.96 32.38 -5.83
CA ILE A 243 7.40 32.57 -5.64
C ILE A 243 8.10 32.01 -6.88
N GLY A 244 8.42 32.89 -7.85
CA GLY A 244 9.08 32.51 -9.09
C GLY A 244 10.58 32.30 -8.93
N ALA A 245 11.22 31.71 -9.96
CA ALA A 245 12.65 31.45 -10.00
C ALA A 245 13.51 32.68 -9.66
N ARG A 246 13.13 33.86 -10.19
CA ARG A 246 13.84 35.11 -9.90
C ARG A 246 13.83 35.50 -8.42
N SER A 247 12.74 35.18 -7.69
CA SER A 247 12.64 35.47 -6.24
C SER A 247 13.56 34.53 -5.45
N ILE A 248 13.66 33.26 -5.89
CA ILE A 248 14.55 32.26 -5.30
C ILE A 248 16.01 32.62 -5.55
N GLU A 249 16.33 33.10 -6.75
CA GLU A 249 17.67 33.58 -7.12
C GLU A 249 18.10 34.79 -6.28
N GLN A 250 17.22 35.79 -6.15
CA GLN A 250 17.45 36.94 -5.25
C GLN A 250 17.70 36.53 -3.80
N LEU A 251 16.94 35.55 -3.30
CA LEU A 251 17.10 35.01 -1.95
C LEU A 251 18.44 34.28 -1.81
N ALA A 252 18.83 33.47 -2.80
CA ALA A 252 20.10 32.76 -2.80
C ALA A 252 21.29 33.73 -2.82
N ASP A 253 21.21 34.81 -3.60
CA ASP A 253 22.21 35.87 -3.63
C ASP A 253 22.32 36.61 -2.31
N ALA A 254 21.19 36.91 -1.66
CA ALA A 254 21.17 37.49 -0.32
C ALA A 254 21.79 36.54 0.72
N ALA A 255 21.45 35.24 0.67
CA ALA A 255 22.02 34.22 1.55
C ALA A 255 23.56 34.13 1.43
N ARG A 256 24.07 34.17 0.20
CA ARG A 256 25.53 34.21 -0.06
C ARG A 256 26.19 35.51 0.45
N LEU A 257 25.55 36.64 0.19
CA LEU A 257 26.07 37.95 0.60
C LEU A 257 26.20 38.07 2.11
N TYR A 258 25.21 37.58 2.84
CA TYR A 258 25.17 37.66 4.30
C TYR A 258 25.69 36.40 5.01
N ASN A 259 26.19 35.42 4.25
CA ASN A 259 26.74 34.16 4.72
C ASN A 259 25.80 33.47 5.76
N CYS A 260 24.52 33.34 5.35
CA CYS A 260 23.48 32.72 6.19
C CYS A 260 22.58 31.80 5.33
N SER A 261 21.68 31.04 5.99
CA SER A 261 20.73 30.19 5.27
C SER A 261 19.71 31.01 4.47
N MET A 262 19.08 30.38 3.47
CA MET A 262 18.01 31.01 2.68
C MET A 262 16.87 31.50 3.58
N ALA A 263 16.49 30.73 4.60
CA ALA A 263 15.45 31.14 5.55
C ALA A 263 15.86 32.40 6.34
N ALA A 264 17.10 32.47 6.82
CA ALA A 264 17.65 33.63 7.53
C ALA A 264 17.84 34.84 6.61
N ALA A 265 18.01 34.65 5.31
CA ALA A 265 18.18 35.73 4.32
C ALA A 265 16.86 36.42 3.91
N ILE A 266 15.71 35.88 4.23
CA ILE A 266 14.39 36.42 3.84
C ILE A 266 14.22 37.90 4.19
N PRO A 267 14.62 38.39 5.40
CA PRO A 267 14.46 39.81 5.75
C PRO A 267 15.22 40.78 4.84
N TYR A 268 16.24 40.31 4.12
CA TYR A 268 17.02 41.12 3.17
C TYR A 268 16.42 41.19 1.76
N VAL A 269 15.36 40.42 1.48
CA VAL A 269 14.63 40.45 0.20
C VAL A 269 13.42 41.36 0.33
N THR A 270 13.39 42.43 -0.47
CA THR A 270 12.36 43.48 -0.39
C THR A 270 11.24 43.29 -1.43
N GLY A 271 10.13 43.99 -1.28
CA GLY A 271 9.02 44.01 -2.21
C GLY A 271 8.16 42.75 -2.16
N LYS A 272 7.42 42.46 -3.25
CA LYS A 272 6.45 41.35 -3.35
C LYS A 272 7.12 39.99 -3.08
N ALA A 273 8.35 39.82 -3.53
CA ALA A 273 9.13 38.60 -3.32
C ALA A 273 9.37 38.36 -1.82
N GLY A 274 9.83 39.38 -1.07
CA GLY A 274 10.03 39.30 0.36
C GLY A 274 8.74 39.00 1.13
N THR A 275 7.62 39.61 0.72
CA THR A 275 6.30 39.31 1.34
C THR A 275 5.91 37.85 1.16
N SER A 276 6.02 37.30 -0.05
CA SER A 276 5.65 35.89 -0.33
C SER A 276 6.60 34.91 0.38
N LEU A 277 7.91 35.19 0.42
CA LEU A 277 8.90 34.41 1.14
C LEU A 277 8.67 34.46 2.66
N GLY A 278 8.32 35.64 3.19
CA GLY A 278 7.96 35.80 4.59
C GLY A 278 6.70 35.01 4.97
N ALA A 279 5.69 34.99 4.10
CA ALA A 279 4.49 34.17 4.31
C ALA A 279 4.83 32.66 4.36
N PHE A 280 5.71 32.20 3.50
CA PHE A 280 6.19 30.80 3.54
C PHE A 280 6.98 30.52 4.82
N ALA A 281 7.89 31.38 5.24
CA ALA A 281 8.63 31.22 6.51
C ALA A 281 7.68 31.17 7.70
N ASN A 282 6.66 32.02 7.73
CA ASN A 282 5.62 31.99 8.78
C ASN A 282 4.83 30.68 8.79
N LEU A 283 4.52 30.11 7.61
CA LEU A 283 3.89 28.80 7.50
C LEU A 283 4.76 27.71 8.13
N VAL A 284 6.06 27.67 7.81
CA VAL A 284 7.00 26.70 8.40
C VAL A 284 7.13 26.91 9.91
N ALA A 285 7.25 28.15 10.37
CA ALA A 285 7.33 28.46 11.80
C ALA A 285 6.06 28.04 12.55
N LYS A 286 4.88 28.26 11.95
CA LYS A 286 3.59 27.80 12.49
C LYS A 286 3.55 26.28 12.59
N MET A 287 3.86 25.55 11.50
CA MET A 287 3.89 24.10 11.53
C MET A 287 4.85 23.58 12.60
N ARG A 288 6.04 24.18 12.71
CA ARG A 288 7.04 23.83 13.72
C ARG A 288 6.53 24.05 15.15
N ALA A 289 5.79 25.12 15.40
CA ALA A 289 5.24 25.42 16.73
C ALA A 289 4.11 24.44 17.10
N GLU A 290 3.20 24.20 16.18
CA GLU A 290 2.02 23.35 16.42
C GLU A 290 2.37 21.86 16.54
N THR A 291 3.41 21.40 15.83
CA THR A 291 3.89 20.01 15.94
C THR A 291 4.82 19.74 17.13
N ALA A 292 5.10 20.74 17.97
CA ALA A 292 6.09 20.62 19.06
C ALA A 292 5.78 19.49 20.07
N GLN A 293 4.50 19.19 20.27
CA GLN A 293 4.03 18.15 21.21
C GLN A 293 3.34 16.97 20.49
N MET A 294 3.31 16.96 19.16
CA MET A 294 2.72 15.89 18.37
C MET A 294 3.69 14.71 18.25
N SER A 295 3.16 13.50 18.26
CA SER A 295 3.91 12.29 17.90
C SER A 295 4.39 12.35 16.45
N LEU A 296 5.30 11.46 16.07
CA LEU A 296 5.82 11.44 14.69
C LEU A 296 4.73 11.21 13.62
N PRO A 297 3.83 10.23 13.77
CA PRO A 297 2.72 10.06 12.81
C PRO A 297 1.81 11.29 12.71
N GLU A 298 1.44 11.89 13.85
CA GLU A 298 0.63 13.11 13.89
C GLU A 298 1.35 14.29 13.21
N THR A 299 2.66 14.41 13.42
CA THR A 299 3.49 15.45 12.80
C THR A 299 3.51 15.30 11.27
N VAL A 300 3.63 14.07 10.76
CA VAL A 300 3.59 13.78 9.31
C VAL A 300 2.23 14.13 8.74
N GLU A 301 1.14 13.63 9.34
CA GLU A 301 -0.23 13.89 8.90
C GLU A 301 -0.55 15.39 8.90
N TYR A 302 -0.23 16.06 9.99
CA TYR A 302 -0.41 17.51 10.13
C TYR A 302 0.36 18.28 9.06
N THR A 303 1.62 17.90 8.79
CA THR A 303 2.48 18.53 7.79
C THR A 303 1.92 18.37 6.38
N VAL A 304 1.48 17.18 6.00
CA VAL A 304 0.87 16.90 4.69
C VAL A 304 -0.36 17.77 4.46
N ARG A 305 -1.20 17.94 5.47
CA ARG A 305 -2.41 18.76 5.41
C ARG A 305 -2.08 20.26 5.37
N MET A 306 -1.26 20.76 6.31
CA MET A 306 -1.02 22.20 6.46
C MET A 306 -0.09 22.78 5.40
N SER A 307 0.77 21.98 4.79
CA SER A 307 1.58 22.40 3.63
C SER A 307 0.75 22.65 2.37
N GLY A 308 -0.49 22.15 2.31
CA GLY A 308 -1.36 22.20 1.13
C GLY A 308 -1.07 21.09 0.12
N LEU A 309 -0.21 20.10 0.45
CA LEU A 309 0.12 18.97 -0.44
C LEU A 309 -1.11 18.10 -0.71
N ALA A 310 -1.89 17.79 0.32
CA ALA A 310 -3.09 16.97 0.18
C ALA A 310 -4.10 17.63 -0.76
N GLU A 311 -4.40 18.92 -0.55
CA GLU A 311 -5.33 19.70 -1.40
C GLU A 311 -4.83 19.82 -2.85
N PHE A 312 -3.52 20.05 -3.01
CA PHE A 312 -2.90 20.14 -4.34
C PHE A 312 -3.10 18.84 -5.13
N TYR A 313 -2.74 17.70 -4.55
CA TYR A 313 -2.85 16.40 -5.23
C TYR A 313 -4.31 15.95 -5.40
N GLN A 314 -5.22 16.30 -4.48
CA GLN A 314 -6.65 16.01 -4.64
C GLN A 314 -7.24 16.63 -5.91
N ASN A 315 -6.69 17.75 -6.37
CA ASN A 315 -7.13 18.46 -7.57
C ASN A 315 -6.38 18.02 -8.85
N GLU A 316 -5.40 17.14 -8.76
CA GLU A 316 -4.69 16.59 -9.92
C GLU A 316 -5.44 15.37 -10.50
N ARG A 317 -5.34 15.19 -11.82
CA ARG A 317 -6.02 14.10 -12.55
C ARG A 317 -5.58 12.69 -12.10
N GLU A 318 -4.31 12.52 -11.73
CA GLU A 318 -3.72 11.27 -11.23
C GLU A 318 -3.34 11.41 -9.75
N GLY A 319 -4.04 12.29 -9.02
CA GLY A 319 -3.68 12.67 -7.66
C GLY A 319 -4.00 11.61 -6.62
N GLN A 320 -4.93 10.69 -6.91
CA GLN A 320 -5.34 9.66 -5.95
C GLN A 320 -4.16 8.77 -5.52
N ASP A 321 -3.36 8.25 -6.47
CA ASP A 321 -2.18 7.44 -6.17
C ASP A 321 -1.16 8.21 -5.31
N ARG A 322 -1.03 9.51 -5.55
CA ARG A 322 -0.12 10.36 -4.78
C ARG A 322 -0.62 10.64 -3.38
N LEU A 323 -1.93 10.78 -3.21
CA LEU A 323 -2.57 10.87 -1.88
C LEU A 323 -2.36 9.58 -1.09
N GLU A 324 -2.55 8.42 -1.71
CA GLU A 324 -2.26 7.12 -1.09
C GLU A 324 -0.80 7.01 -0.65
N ASN A 325 0.14 7.49 -1.46
CA ASN A 325 1.56 7.53 -1.08
C ASN A 325 1.83 8.46 0.11
N LEU A 326 1.16 9.61 0.19
CA LEU A 326 1.27 10.51 1.34
C LEU A 326 0.64 9.91 2.61
N GLN A 327 -0.44 9.17 2.47
CA GLN A 327 -1.06 8.43 3.58
C GLN A 327 -0.15 7.28 4.04
N GLU A 328 0.48 6.58 3.10
CA GLU A 328 1.46 5.54 3.41
C GLU A 328 2.70 6.10 4.12
N LEU A 329 3.06 7.38 3.90
CA LEU A 329 4.13 8.02 4.66
C LEU A 329 3.77 8.14 6.16
N VAL A 330 2.50 8.36 6.50
CA VAL A 330 2.02 8.33 7.90
C VAL A 330 2.15 6.93 8.48
N THR A 331 1.80 5.91 7.69
CA THR A 331 1.96 4.49 8.07
C THR A 331 3.43 4.15 8.29
N ALA A 332 4.34 4.62 7.42
CA ALA A 332 5.78 4.45 7.57
C ALA A 332 6.30 5.07 8.87
N ALA A 333 5.84 6.27 9.21
CA ALA A 333 6.20 6.93 10.46
C ALA A 333 5.71 6.16 11.69
N THR A 334 4.51 5.57 11.62
CA THR A 334 3.95 4.73 12.69
C THR A 334 4.75 3.45 12.88
N ALA A 335 5.09 2.76 11.79
CA ALA A 335 5.91 1.56 11.81
C ALA A 335 7.30 1.85 12.39
N PHE A 336 7.95 2.93 11.95
CA PHE A 336 9.26 3.37 12.44
C PHE A 336 9.27 3.59 13.95
N VAL A 337 8.27 4.28 14.49
CA VAL A 337 8.16 4.50 15.96
C VAL A 337 8.05 3.18 16.72
N SER A 338 7.30 2.21 16.15
CA SER A 338 7.10 0.89 16.77
C SER A 338 8.36 0.02 16.69
N GLU A 339 9.05 0.01 15.56
CA GLU A 339 10.25 -0.81 15.31
C GLU A 339 11.47 -0.32 16.09
N GLU A 340 11.67 1.00 16.15
CA GLU A 340 12.79 1.62 16.87
C GLU A 340 12.53 1.76 18.38
N GLY A 341 11.35 1.34 18.85
CA GLY A 341 11.01 1.34 20.28
C GLY A 341 10.75 2.72 20.87
N TYR A 342 10.46 3.72 20.03
CA TYR A 342 9.92 4.99 20.52
C TYR A 342 8.49 4.78 21.05
N GLY A 343 8.11 5.46 22.13
CA GLY A 343 6.71 5.44 22.60
C GLY A 343 5.78 6.09 21.56
N MET A 344 4.60 5.52 21.35
CA MET A 344 3.64 6.05 20.35
C MET A 344 3.21 7.50 20.62
N ASP A 345 3.24 7.92 21.89
CA ASP A 345 2.91 9.29 22.33
C ASP A 345 4.17 10.17 22.50
N THR A 346 5.36 9.68 22.12
CA THR A 346 6.59 10.46 22.23
C THR A 346 6.55 11.61 21.22
N PRO A 347 6.73 12.88 21.66
CA PRO A 347 6.76 14.00 20.74
C PRO A 347 7.87 13.84 19.70
N ALA A 348 7.56 14.09 18.42
CA ALA A 348 8.45 13.85 17.28
C ALA A 348 9.82 14.54 17.40
N ARG A 349 9.90 15.64 18.15
CA ARG A 349 11.10 16.47 18.31
C ARG A 349 11.65 16.47 19.74
N SER A 350 11.24 15.53 20.59
CA SER A 350 11.81 15.33 21.91
C SER A 350 12.84 14.20 21.90
N ILE A 351 13.88 14.33 22.70
CA ILE A 351 14.81 13.23 22.94
C ILE A 351 14.12 12.29 23.93
N PRO A 352 13.86 11.01 23.57
CA PRO A 352 13.18 10.09 24.45
C PRO A 352 14.04 9.79 25.69
N LEU A 353 13.45 9.92 26.87
CA LEU A 353 14.03 9.41 28.10
C LEU A 353 13.87 7.89 28.11
N ARG A 354 14.95 7.13 28.02
CA ARG A 354 14.90 5.67 28.12
C ARG A 354 14.26 5.23 29.44
N PRO A 355 13.35 4.24 29.46
CA PRO A 355 12.89 3.60 30.67
C PRO A 355 14.09 2.92 31.34
N GLY A 356 14.58 3.47 32.44
CA GLY A 356 15.73 2.96 33.21
C GLY A 356 16.90 3.91 33.33
N ALA A 357 16.94 5.05 32.65
CA ALA A 357 17.81 6.15 32.98
C ALA A 357 17.20 6.89 34.20
N SER A 358 17.67 6.54 35.38
CA SER A 358 17.34 7.23 36.65
C SER A 358 17.47 8.75 36.46
N SER A 359 16.36 9.43 36.73
CA SER A 359 16.30 10.86 36.86
C SER A 359 17.46 11.37 37.70
N ALA A 360 18.10 12.44 37.22
CA ALA A 360 18.98 13.39 37.92
C ALA A 360 19.96 12.82 38.97
N PRO A 361 21.24 13.17 38.94
CA PRO A 361 22.12 12.86 40.04
C PRO A 361 21.53 13.52 41.31
N GLU A 362 21.21 12.69 42.32
CA GLU A 362 20.96 13.17 43.66
C GLU A 362 22.17 14.03 44.07
N ILE A 363 21.94 15.29 44.25
CA ILE A 363 22.91 16.18 44.87
C ILE A 363 22.99 15.77 46.35
N VAL A 364 23.94 14.87 46.65
CA VAL A 364 24.35 14.63 48.00
C VAL A 364 25.21 15.83 48.38
N SER A 365 24.64 16.74 49.14
CA SER A 365 25.37 17.84 49.81
C SER A 365 26.30 17.25 50.85
N GLN A 366 27.58 17.05 50.48
CA GLN A 366 28.67 17.03 51.46
C GLN A 366 29.55 18.24 51.18
N GLU A 367 29.70 19.06 52.25
CA GLU A 367 30.59 20.22 52.29
C GLU A 367 32.03 19.80 51.97
N GLY A 368 32.61 20.39 50.94
CA GLY A 368 34.02 20.25 50.62
C GLY A 368 34.33 20.56 49.16
N GLU A 369 34.97 21.73 48.96
CA GLU A 369 35.74 22.19 47.82
C GLU A 369 35.13 22.10 46.39
N LEU A 370 34.88 23.28 45.81
CA LEU A 370 34.50 23.50 44.42
C LEU A 370 35.65 23.11 43.49
N GLU A 371 35.66 21.89 43.00
CA GLU A 371 36.29 21.58 41.71
C GLU A 371 35.29 21.89 40.60
N VAL A 372 35.65 22.85 39.76
CA VAL A 372 34.95 23.15 38.51
C VAL A 372 35.14 21.94 37.59
N LEU A 373 34.21 21.00 37.66
CA LEU A 373 34.12 19.96 36.65
C LEU A 373 33.63 20.61 35.35
N ASP A 374 34.48 20.58 34.32
CA ASP A 374 34.14 20.96 32.97
C ASP A 374 32.78 20.35 32.59
N ALA A 375 31.87 21.18 32.09
CA ALA A 375 30.60 20.76 31.58
C ALA A 375 30.87 19.64 30.53
N PRO A 376 30.14 18.52 30.57
CA PRO A 376 30.33 17.49 29.56
C PRO A 376 30.17 18.12 28.19
N ALA A 377 31.18 17.94 27.34
CA ALA A 377 31.16 18.38 25.95
C ALA A 377 29.83 17.93 25.34
N ILE A 378 29.09 18.87 24.74
CA ILE A 378 27.90 18.60 23.94
C ILE A 378 28.36 17.67 22.85
N THR A 379 28.19 16.36 23.02
CA THR A 379 28.46 15.37 22.01
C THR A 379 27.48 15.64 20.87
N ASP A 380 28.03 15.81 19.68
CA ASP A 380 27.30 15.99 18.44
C ASP A 380 26.23 14.87 18.32
N PRO A 381 24.92 15.20 18.24
CA PRO A 381 23.85 14.21 18.13
C PRO A 381 24.05 13.23 16.94
N ALA A 382 24.77 13.67 15.89
CA ALA A 382 25.09 12.82 14.75
C ALA A 382 26.06 11.67 15.08
N GLN A 383 26.74 11.69 16.23
CA GLN A 383 27.70 10.67 16.67
C GLN A 383 27.13 9.69 17.69
N ASN A 384 25.92 9.93 18.20
CA ASN A 384 25.26 9.03 19.15
C ASN A 384 23.81 8.79 18.76
N PRO A 385 23.48 7.67 18.07
CA PRO A 385 22.12 7.36 17.62
C PRO A 385 21.11 7.27 18.79
N ASP A 386 21.58 7.07 20.00
CA ASP A 386 20.74 7.04 21.22
C ASP A 386 20.16 8.41 21.63
N LEU A 387 20.60 9.50 20.98
CA LEU A 387 20.17 10.88 21.26
C LEU A 387 19.33 11.50 20.14
N MET A 388 18.96 10.72 19.10
CA MET A 388 18.16 11.25 18.00
C MET A 388 16.69 11.38 18.37
N THR A 389 16.08 12.50 17.95
CA THR A 389 14.62 12.66 18.05
C THR A 389 13.92 11.69 17.07
N PRO A 390 12.67 11.26 17.33
CA PRO A 390 11.93 10.39 16.39
C PRO A 390 11.88 10.96 14.97
N LEU A 391 11.73 12.28 14.82
CA LEU A 391 11.70 12.93 13.51
C LEU A 391 13.06 12.87 12.81
N ALA A 392 14.15 13.20 13.50
CA ALA A 392 15.49 13.14 12.91
C ALA A 392 15.88 11.70 12.53
N GLY A 393 15.54 10.72 13.39
CA GLY A 393 15.73 9.30 13.12
C GLY A 393 14.96 8.85 11.87
N PHE A 394 13.69 9.21 11.76
CA PHE A 394 12.87 8.89 10.60
C PHE A 394 13.39 9.52 9.30
N LEU A 395 13.82 10.78 9.34
CA LEU A 395 14.40 11.46 8.18
C LEU A 395 15.72 10.82 7.73
N SER A 396 16.54 10.35 8.67
CA SER A 396 17.77 9.61 8.40
C SER A 396 17.48 8.24 7.79
N HIS A 397 16.53 7.50 8.36
CA HIS A 397 16.04 6.21 7.84
C HIS A 397 15.51 6.36 6.40
N ALA A 398 14.63 7.32 6.15
CA ALA A 398 14.11 7.61 4.81
C ALA A 398 15.22 7.96 3.80
N SER A 399 16.28 8.63 4.24
CA SER A 399 17.43 8.98 3.39
C SER A 399 18.29 7.77 3.06
N LEU A 400 18.49 6.84 4.00
CA LEU A 400 19.20 5.58 3.79
C LEU A 400 18.44 4.66 2.84
N GLU A 401 17.14 4.49 3.02
CA GLU A 401 16.33 3.69 2.11
C GLU A 401 16.25 4.29 0.70
N ALA A 402 16.32 5.60 0.57
CA ALA A 402 16.39 6.28 -0.73
C ALA A 402 17.74 6.10 -1.44
N GLY A 403 18.86 5.81 -0.72
CA GLY A 403 20.21 5.94 -1.24
C GLY A 403 20.83 4.71 -1.91
N ASP A 404 20.84 3.54 -1.30
CA ASP A 404 21.92 2.58 -1.56
C ASP A 404 21.59 1.24 -2.22
N ASN A 405 20.32 0.83 -2.38
CA ASN A 405 20.02 -0.55 -2.77
C ASN A 405 19.32 -0.72 -4.13
N GLN A 406 19.32 0.28 -4.98
CA GLN A 406 18.82 0.09 -6.34
C GLN A 406 19.86 -0.68 -7.17
N ALA A 407 19.42 -1.84 -7.71
CA ALA A 407 20.19 -2.52 -8.73
C ALA A 407 20.52 -1.54 -9.87
N GLN A 408 21.79 -1.39 -10.19
CA GLN A 408 22.21 -0.59 -11.35
C GLN A 408 21.62 -1.17 -12.63
N ALA A 409 21.50 -0.34 -13.67
CA ALA A 409 20.97 -0.80 -14.95
C ALA A 409 21.74 -2.04 -15.43
N GLY A 410 21.04 -3.18 -15.58
CA GLY A 410 21.64 -4.46 -15.99
C GLY A 410 21.99 -5.43 -14.85
N GLN A 411 21.81 -5.06 -13.59
CA GLN A 411 21.94 -6.01 -12.48
C GLN A 411 20.73 -6.94 -12.37
N ASP A 412 20.98 -8.19 -11.99
CA ASP A 412 19.96 -9.17 -11.67
C ASP A 412 19.24 -8.79 -10.36
N ALA A 413 17.96 -8.43 -10.45
CA ALA A 413 17.17 -7.92 -9.34
C ALA A 413 15.70 -8.38 -9.42
N VAL A 414 15.05 -8.56 -8.27
CA VAL A 414 13.61 -8.85 -8.17
C VAL A 414 12.80 -7.68 -8.72
N GLN A 415 11.77 -7.97 -9.51
CA GLN A 415 10.96 -6.94 -10.17
C GLN A 415 9.71 -6.61 -9.34
N LEU A 416 9.61 -5.39 -8.85
CA LEU A 416 8.45 -4.86 -8.14
C LEU A 416 7.67 -3.93 -9.06
N MET A 417 6.34 -4.13 -9.17
CA MET A 417 5.53 -3.27 -10.03
C MET A 417 4.04 -3.37 -9.71
N THR A 418 3.29 -2.36 -10.15
CA THR A 418 1.83 -2.48 -10.17
C THR A 418 1.40 -3.49 -11.23
N VAL A 419 0.23 -4.11 -11.04
CA VAL A 419 -0.34 -5.02 -12.05
C VAL A 419 -0.49 -4.34 -13.41
N HIS A 420 -0.84 -3.05 -13.46
CA HIS A 420 -0.93 -2.30 -14.71
C HIS A 420 0.42 -2.23 -15.45
N ALA A 421 1.52 -2.01 -14.72
CA ALA A 421 2.86 -1.95 -15.30
C ALA A 421 3.37 -3.32 -15.77
N ALA A 422 2.79 -4.41 -15.24
CA ALA A 422 3.14 -5.77 -15.63
C ALA A 422 2.55 -6.21 -16.98
N LYS A 423 1.60 -5.45 -17.54
CA LYS A 423 1.03 -5.75 -18.86
C LYS A 423 2.14 -5.79 -19.92
N GLY A 424 2.14 -6.86 -20.73
CA GLY A 424 3.18 -7.10 -21.75
C GLY A 424 4.44 -7.80 -21.23
N LEU A 425 4.65 -7.88 -19.91
CA LEU A 425 5.78 -8.58 -19.29
C LEU A 425 5.39 -10.03 -18.93
N GLU A 426 6.40 -10.85 -18.59
CA GLU A 426 6.21 -12.23 -18.15
C GLU A 426 7.39 -12.70 -17.31
N PHE A 427 7.11 -13.52 -16.28
CA PHE A 427 8.10 -13.95 -15.29
C PHE A 427 7.93 -15.43 -14.95
N THR A 428 9.01 -16.09 -14.60
CA THR A 428 8.97 -17.50 -14.20
C THR A 428 8.19 -17.68 -12.90
N ALA A 429 8.37 -16.78 -11.94
CA ALA A 429 7.61 -16.77 -10.69
C ALA A 429 6.96 -15.39 -10.45
N VAL A 430 5.66 -15.39 -10.13
CA VAL A 430 4.89 -14.18 -9.85
C VAL A 430 4.23 -14.27 -8.48
N PHE A 431 4.37 -13.23 -7.70
CA PHE A 431 3.65 -13.00 -6.45
C PHE A 431 2.60 -11.91 -6.66
N ILE A 432 1.33 -12.20 -6.36
CA ILE A 432 0.25 -11.21 -6.32
C ILE A 432 -0.09 -10.96 -4.87
N THR A 433 0.10 -9.73 -4.39
CA THR A 433 0.00 -9.38 -2.98
C THR A 433 -1.22 -8.53 -2.67
N GLY A 434 -1.70 -8.61 -1.42
CA GLY A 434 -2.79 -7.77 -0.96
C GLY A 434 -4.12 -8.07 -1.63
N LEU A 435 -4.44 -9.36 -1.84
CA LEU A 435 -5.71 -9.76 -2.43
C LEU A 435 -6.85 -9.68 -1.40
N GLU A 436 -7.28 -8.45 -1.12
CA GLU A 436 -8.23 -8.08 -0.07
C GLU A 436 -9.33 -7.17 -0.62
N GLU A 437 -10.55 -7.29 -0.08
CA GLU A 437 -11.66 -6.38 -0.42
C GLU A 437 -11.30 -4.92 -0.10
N GLY A 438 -11.54 -4.04 -1.05
CA GLY A 438 -11.20 -2.61 -0.97
C GLY A 438 -9.79 -2.27 -1.43
N LEU A 439 -8.87 -3.26 -1.51
CA LEU A 439 -7.52 -3.11 -2.01
C LEU A 439 -7.35 -3.75 -3.40
N PHE A 440 -7.74 -5.00 -3.56
CA PHE A 440 -7.83 -5.70 -4.83
C PHE A 440 -8.98 -6.72 -4.80
N PRO A 441 -10.18 -6.40 -5.33
CA PRO A 441 -10.55 -5.22 -6.13
C PRO A 441 -10.50 -3.91 -5.32
N HIS A 442 -10.11 -2.82 -6.01
CA HIS A 442 -10.02 -1.50 -5.39
C HIS A 442 -11.43 -0.93 -5.09
N GLU A 443 -11.60 -0.31 -3.91
CA GLU A 443 -12.91 0.14 -3.42
C GLU A 443 -13.62 1.07 -4.42
N ASN A 444 -12.93 2.08 -4.94
CA ASN A 444 -13.51 3.04 -5.87
C ASN A 444 -13.96 2.38 -7.17
N SER A 445 -13.13 1.50 -7.74
CA SER A 445 -13.48 0.78 -8.98
C SER A 445 -14.64 -0.18 -8.78
N ALA A 446 -14.72 -0.86 -7.63
CA ALA A 446 -15.80 -1.80 -7.33
C ALA A 446 -17.18 -1.14 -7.20
N MET A 447 -17.25 0.18 -6.94
CA MET A 447 -18.49 0.96 -6.87
C MET A 447 -19.01 1.41 -8.24
N GLU A 448 -18.19 1.39 -9.28
CA GLU A 448 -18.58 1.74 -10.64
C GLU A 448 -19.29 0.57 -11.34
N ALA A 449 -20.22 0.85 -12.25
CA ALA A 449 -21.06 -0.15 -12.91
C ALA A 449 -20.27 -1.28 -13.61
N ASP A 450 -19.17 -0.91 -14.28
CA ASP A 450 -18.30 -1.85 -15.01
C ASP A 450 -16.93 -2.02 -14.30
N GLY A 451 -16.71 -1.36 -13.16
CA GLY A 451 -15.42 -1.29 -12.48
C GLY A 451 -14.97 -2.64 -11.92
N LEU A 452 -15.88 -3.46 -11.41
CA LEU A 452 -15.54 -4.81 -10.95
C LEU A 452 -15.09 -5.72 -12.10
N GLU A 453 -15.69 -5.58 -13.29
CA GLU A 453 -15.23 -6.32 -14.47
C GLU A 453 -13.83 -5.88 -14.91
N GLU A 454 -13.49 -4.59 -14.77
CA GLU A 454 -12.15 -4.09 -15.06
C GLU A 454 -11.13 -4.59 -14.02
N GLU A 455 -11.45 -4.57 -12.72
CA GLU A 455 -10.60 -5.15 -11.67
C GLU A 455 -10.39 -6.66 -11.87
N ARG A 456 -11.39 -7.38 -12.39
CA ARG A 456 -11.27 -8.79 -12.73
C ARG A 456 -10.36 -9.02 -13.95
N ARG A 457 -10.40 -8.13 -14.97
CA ARG A 457 -9.43 -8.15 -16.08
C ARG A 457 -8.01 -7.84 -15.57
N LEU A 458 -7.90 -6.93 -14.61
CA LEU A 458 -6.61 -6.61 -13.99
C LEU A 458 -6.05 -7.84 -13.26
N MET A 459 -6.87 -8.55 -12.49
CA MET A 459 -6.44 -9.81 -11.84
C MET A 459 -6.12 -10.90 -12.87
N TYR A 460 -6.87 -11.01 -13.94
CA TYR A 460 -6.56 -11.90 -15.07
C TYR A 460 -5.20 -11.58 -15.69
N VAL A 461 -4.89 -10.30 -15.92
CA VAL A 461 -3.56 -9.86 -16.37
C VAL A 461 -2.51 -10.31 -15.37
N ALA A 462 -2.69 -10.06 -14.06
CA ALA A 462 -1.72 -10.45 -13.04
C ALA A 462 -1.41 -11.95 -13.06
N ILE A 463 -2.44 -12.79 -13.10
CA ILE A 463 -2.31 -14.26 -13.15
C ILE A 463 -1.52 -14.69 -14.41
N THR A 464 -1.88 -14.14 -15.58
CA THR A 464 -1.27 -14.52 -16.86
C THR A 464 0.15 -13.99 -17.07
N ARG A 465 0.73 -13.28 -16.11
CA ARG A 465 2.16 -12.90 -16.14
C ARG A 465 3.07 -14.04 -15.70
N ALA A 466 2.53 -15.03 -14.98
CA ALA A 466 3.29 -16.17 -14.50
C ALA A 466 3.49 -17.23 -15.58
N LYS A 467 4.72 -17.74 -15.70
CA LYS A 467 5.06 -18.89 -16.58
C LYS A 467 4.87 -20.21 -15.83
N GLU A 468 5.55 -20.38 -14.69
CA GLU A 468 5.66 -21.66 -13.98
C GLU A 468 5.04 -21.63 -12.59
N ARG A 469 5.23 -20.54 -11.83
CA ARG A 469 4.83 -20.44 -10.42
C ARG A 469 4.03 -19.19 -10.15
N LEU A 470 2.87 -19.39 -9.55
CA LEU A 470 2.01 -18.30 -9.11
C LEU A 470 1.76 -18.41 -7.61
N TYR A 471 2.01 -17.30 -6.93
CA TYR A 471 1.76 -17.12 -5.51
C TYR A 471 0.73 -16.00 -5.34
N ILE A 472 -0.24 -16.21 -4.46
CA ILE A 472 -1.25 -15.19 -4.14
C ILE A 472 -1.27 -15.05 -2.63
N SER A 473 -1.22 -13.81 -2.12
CA SER A 473 -1.23 -13.56 -0.69
C SER A 473 -2.19 -12.45 -0.29
N PHE A 474 -2.61 -12.49 0.96
CA PHE A 474 -3.41 -11.46 1.62
C PHE A 474 -3.11 -11.43 3.12
N ALA A 475 -3.42 -10.30 3.76
CA ALA A 475 -3.24 -10.12 5.19
C ALA A 475 -4.59 -9.90 5.90
N GLN A 476 -4.78 -10.54 7.07
CA GLN A 476 -5.97 -10.34 7.92
C GLN A 476 -6.06 -8.92 8.47
N SER A 477 -4.92 -8.27 8.66
CA SER A 477 -4.85 -6.87 9.09
C SER A 477 -3.70 -6.14 8.39
N ARG A 478 -3.92 -4.85 8.09
CA ARG A 478 -2.91 -3.93 7.57
C ARG A 478 -2.88 -2.66 8.38
N LEU A 479 -1.70 -2.11 8.51
CA LEU A 479 -1.54 -0.77 9.02
C LEU A 479 -1.82 0.21 7.87
N LEU A 480 -2.97 0.87 7.91
CA LEU A 480 -3.39 1.88 6.93
C LEU A 480 -3.67 3.19 7.64
N HIS A 481 -3.05 4.30 7.19
CA HIS A 481 -3.19 5.63 7.80
C HIS A 481 -2.86 5.66 9.30
N GLY A 482 -1.84 4.91 9.72
CA GLY A 482 -1.44 4.79 11.12
C GLY A 482 -2.44 4.02 12.01
N GLN A 483 -3.45 3.38 11.43
CA GLN A 483 -4.45 2.58 12.14
C GLN A 483 -4.49 1.15 11.61
N THR A 484 -4.54 0.19 12.51
CA THR A 484 -4.74 -1.21 12.13
C THR A 484 -6.17 -1.42 11.63
N ARG A 485 -6.30 -1.82 10.38
CA ARG A 485 -7.58 -2.24 9.77
C ARG A 485 -7.59 -3.74 9.62
N TYR A 486 -8.75 -4.34 9.93
CA TYR A 486 -9.01 -5.75 9.66
C TYR A 486 -9.60 -5.89 8.27
N ASN A 487 -8.99 -6.75 7.47
CA ASN A 487 -9.34 -6.92 6.08
C ASN A 487 -10.15 -8.21 5.88
N VAL A 488 -11.00 -8.19 4.88
CA VAL A 488 -11.69 -9.37 4.37
C VAL A 488 -10.95 -9.83 3.13
N ARG A 489 -10.74 -11.14 2.98
CA ARG A 489 -10.14 -11.70 1.76
C ARG A 489 -10.94 -11.28 0.54
N SER A 490 -10.26 -11.04 -0.56
CA SER A 490 -10.86 -10.65 -1.84
C SER A 490 -11.88 -11.70 -2.31
N ARG A 491 -13.00 -11.23 -2.88
CA ARG A 491 -13.99 -12.07 -3.57
C ARG A 491 -13.40 -12.89 -4.72
N PHE A 492 -12.28 -12.45 -5.28
CA PHE A 492 -11.61 -13.18 -6.34
C PHE A 492 -11.15 -14.58 -5.92
N PHE A 493 -10.93 -14.85 -4.63
CA PHE A 493 -10.67 -16.21 -4.17
C PHE A 493 -11.83 -17.18 -4.38
N ASP A 494 -13.07 -16.68 -4.34
CA ASP A 494 -14.27 -17.48 -4.60
C ASP A 494 -14.51 -17.67 -6.12
N GLU A 495 -13.84 -16.85 -6.93
CA GLU A 495 -13.81 -16.89 -8.39
C GLU A 495 -12.59 -17.63 -8.95
N LEU A 496 -11.88 -18.42 -8.14
CA LEU A 496 -10.76 -19.29 -8.56
C LEU A 496 -11.13 -20.76 -8.35
N PRO A 497 -10.69 -21.67 -9.25
CA PRO A 497 -10.95 -23.10 -9.14
C PRO A 497 -10.18 -23.67 -7.93
N GLN A 498 -10.91 -24.21 -6.96
CA GLN A 498 -10.32 -24.66 -5.69
C GLN A 498 -9.32 -25.82 -5.87
N GLU A 499 -9.52 -26.64 -6.88
CA GLU A 499 -8.62 -27.75 -7.27
C GLU A 499 -7.26 -27.28 -7.77
N SER A 500 -7.18 -26.06 -8.32
CA SER A 500 -5.92 -25.47 -8.77
C SER A 500 -5.19 -24.68 -7.68
N LEU A 501 -5.76 -24.59 -6.47
CA LEU A 501 -5.19 -23.84 -5.34
C LEU A 501 -4.55 -24.75 -4.30
N LYS A 502 -3.36 -24.39 -3.85
CA LYS A 502 -2.67 -24.99 -2.71
C LYS A 502 -2.54 -23.97 -1.58
N TRP A 503 -3.39 -24.09 -0.57
CA TRP A 503 -3.30 -23.27 0.63
C TRP A 503 -2.10 -23.68 1.46
N LEU A 504 -1.22 -22.73 1.79
CA LEU A 504 -0.04 -22.93 2.63
C LEU A 504 -0.37 -22.71 4.10
N THR A 505 -1.34 -21.85 4.40
CA THR A 505 -1.94 -21.69 5.72
C THR A 505 -3.21 -22.53 5.82
N PRO A 506 -3.51 -23.19 6.96
CA PRO A 506 -4.75 -23.93 7.11
C PRO A 506 -5.95 -23.02 6.85
N LYS A 507 -6.88 -23.46 5.99
CA LYS A 507 -8.16 -22.75 5.82
C LYS A 507 -8.87 -22.75 7.18
N VAL A 508 -9.05 -21.59 7.77
CA VAL A 508 -10.01 -21.41 8.84
C VAL A 508 -11.38 -21.37 8.15
N GLU A 509 -12.09 -22.50 8.12
CA GLU A 509 -13.45 -22.53 7.59
C GLU A 509 -14.28 -21.49 8.38
N ALA A 510 -14.81 -20.51 7.69
CA ALA A 510 -15.74 -19.51 8.23
C ALA A 510 -17.11 -20.14 8.55
N GLY A 511 -17.09 -21.23 9.29
CA GLY A 511 -18.26 -22.04 9.65
C GLY A 511 -18.10 -22.82 10.93
N ALA A 512 -16.91 -22.87 11.53
CA ALA A 512 -16.75 -23.48 12.84
C ALA A 512 -17.28 -22.51 13.90
N ARG A 513 -18.53 -22.70 14.29
CA ARG A 513 -19.14 -22.17 15.52
C ARG A 513 -18.10 -22.26 16.63
N TRP A 514 -17.89 -21.17 17.31
CA TRP A 514 -17.23 -21.12 18.61
C TRP A 514 -17.97 -22.04 19.60
N GLY A 515 -17.56 -23.28 19.60
CA GLY A 515 -17.89 -24.26 20.61
C GLY A 515 -16.57 -24.61 21.27
N GLY A 516 -16.35 -24.05 22.44
CA GLY A 516 -15.12 -24.25 23.21
C GLY A 516 -14.85 -25.73 23.48
N ARG A 517 -13.61 -26.12 23.22
CA ARG A 517 -12.95 -27.20 23.95
C ARG A 517 -11.50 -26.78 24.15
N SER A 518 -11.23 -26.36 25.34
CA SER A 518 -9.89 -26.21 25.92
C SER A 518 -9.28 -27.58 26.00
N ASP A 519 -8.28 -27.86 25.19
CA ASP A 519 -7.29 -28.88 25.50
C ASP A 519 -5.90 -28.25 25.47
N ASN A 520 -5.40 -28.15 26.66
CA ASN A 520 -4.08 -27.76 27.09
C ASN A 520 -3.05 -28.70 26.46
N ALA A 521 -2.22 -28.24 25.53
CA ALA A 521 -1.03 -28.93 25.10
C ALA A 521 0.12 -27.95 24.96
N GLY A 522 0.99 -28.03 25.95
CA GLY A 522 2.23 -27.25 26.03
C GLY A 522 3.15 -27.50 24.84
N TRP A 523 3.74 -26.44 24.35
CA TRP A 523 4.85 -26.47 23.41
C TRP A 523 6.16 -26.77 24.14
N GLY A 524 6.65 -28.02 23.96
CA GLY A 524 7.97 -28.42 24.41
C GLY A 524 8.46 -29.60 23.58
N ARG A 525 9.48 -29.32 22.76
CA ARG A 525 10.55 -30.21 22.31
C ARG A 525 10.25 -31.71 22.25
N ASP A 526 10.28 -32.29 21.05
CA ASP A 526 11.22 -33.35 20.69
C ASP A 526 10.84 -33.96 19.34
N TRP A 527 11.67 -33.68 18.37
CA TRP A 527 11.66 -34.37 17.10
C TRP A 527 12.83 -35.34 17.08
N PHE A 528 12.57 -36.61 17.44
CA PHE A 528 13.28 -37.80 17.02
C PHE A 528 12.78 -38.98 17.87
N ALA A 529 11.96 -39.88 17.32
CA ALA A 529 12.13 -41.34 17.45
C ALA A 529 11.02 -42.10 16.71
N ARG A 530 11.43 -43.20 16.17
CA ARG A 530 10.80 -44.14 15.23
C ARG A 530 9.81 -45.13 15.88
N PRO A 531 9.14 -45.99 15.07
CA PRO A 531 7.78 -46.48 15.28
C PRO A 531 7.71 -47.90 15.87
N GLY A 532 6.56 -48.26 16.36
CA GLY A 532 6.27 -49.65 16.79
C GLY A 532 4.83 -49.84 17.26
N GLY A 533 4.02 -50.44 16.44
CA GLY A 533 3.28 -51.66 16.62
C GLY A 533 2.11 -51.74 17.62
N GLY A 534 0.92 -52.15 17.11
CA GLY A 534 0.07 -53.10 17.82
C GLY A 534 -1.35 -52.63 18.21
N ASN A 535 -2.30 -52.76 17.37
CA ASN A 535 -3.44 -53.71 17.35
C ASN A 535 -4.55 -53.63 18.43
N SER A 536 -5.77 -53.66 17.89
CA SER A 536 -7.02 -54.27 18.37
C SER A 536 -7.95 -53.46 19.28
N GLY A 537 -9.15 -53.25 18.79
CA GLY A 537 -10.37 -53.92 19.24
C GLY A 537 -11.48 -52.94 19.59
N GLY A 538 -12.50 -52.76 18.80
CA GLY A 538 -13.82 -53.37 18.88
C GLY A 538 -14.80 -52.67 19.81
N GLY A 539 -15.96 -52.34 19.26
CA GLY A 539 -17.14 -52.27 20.09
C GLY A 539 -18.13 -51.12 19.81
N SER A 540 -19.13 -51.49 19.10
CA SER A 540 -20.36 -50.84 18.64
C SER A 540 -21.32 -50.41 19.73
N ARG A 541 -22.31 -49.61 19.24
CA ARG A 541 -23.76 -49.44 19.65
C ARG A 541 -24.08 -48.27 20.56
N ASP A 542 -24.85 -47.51 20.02
CA ASP A 542 -26.31 -47.27 19.94
C ASP A 542 -26.84 -46.14 20.83
N ARG A 543 -27.51 -45.23 20.13
CA ARG A 543 -28.86 -44.62 20.35
C ARG A 543 -29.21 -43.82 21.62
N ASP A 544 -29.83 -42.75 21.27
CA ASP A 544 -31.00 -42.05 21.84
C ASP A 544 -30.76 -40.85 22.76
N ALA A 545 -31.16 -39.74 22.15
CA ALA A 545 -31.97 -38.63 22.65
C ALA A 545 -32.13 -38.44 24.18
N TYR A 546 -31.94 -37.23 24.66
CA TYR A 546 -32.97 -36.43 25.33
C TYR A 546 -32.46 -35.09 25.88
N ILE A 547 -33.16 -34.02 25.46
CA ILE A 547 -33.63 -32.83 26.19
C ILE A 547 -32.69 -32.04 27.12
N ALA A 548 -32.68 -30.74 26.83
CA ALA A 548 -32.16 -29.62 27.58
C ALA A 548 -32.45 -29.63 29.09
N ASP A 549 -31.42 -29.28 29.86
CA ASP A 549 -31.66 -28.64 31.15
C ASP A 549 -30.72 -27.45 31.32
N LYS A 550 -31.34 -26.28 31.50
CA LYS A 550 -30.70 -25.04 31.87
C LYS A 550 -30.48 -25.06 33.38
N SER A 551 -29.27 -25.34 33.81
CA SER A 551 -28.86 -25.07 35.19
C SER A 551 -27.89 -23.91 35.27
N PRO A 552 -28.04 -22.95 36.17
CA PRO A 552 -27.14 -21.81 36.31
C PRO A 552 -25.77 -22.25 36.85
N ALA A 553 -24.72 -21.65 36.34
CA ALA A 553 -23.33 -21.90 36.78
C ALA A 553 -23.18 -21.65 38.30
N PRO A 554 -22.38 -22.45 39.01
CA PRO A 554 -22.27 -22.36 40.46
C PRO A 554 -21.58 -21.03 40.88
N ALA A 555 -22.15 -20.44 41.95
CA ALA A 555 -21.78 -19.16 42.54
C ALA A 555 -20.28 -19.03 42.94
N PHE A 556 -19.62 -20.14 43.17
CA PHE A 556 -18.20 -20.18 43.56
C PHE A 556 -17.21 -19.74 42.52
N ALA A 557 -17.51 -19.86 41.24
CA ALA A 557 -16.61 -19.40 40.15
C ALA A 557 -16.59 -17.87 39.99
N ASN A 558 -17.64 -17.19 40.45
CA ASN A 558 -17.76 -15.73 40.38
C ASN A 558 -16.98 -15.00 41.49
N GLU A 559 -16.85 -15.63 42.67
CA GLU A 559 -16.14 -15.04 43.81
C GLU A 559 -14.60 -15.07 43.63
N GLN A 560 -14.05 -16.13 43.04
CA GLN A 560 -12.61 -16.22 42.73
C GLN A 560 -12.19 -15.21 41.65
N ARG A 561 -13.00 -15.04 40.59
CA ARG A 561 -12.73 -14.06 39.52
C ARG A 561 -12.88 -12.62 40.01
N ALA A 562 -13.75 -12.35 40.95
CA ALA A 562 -13.90 -11.03 41.57
C ALA A 562 -12.68 -10.63 42.41
N ALA A 563 -11.99 -11.59 43.02
CA ALA A 563 -10.77 -11.35 43.79
C ALA A 563 -9.55 -11.02 42.90
N GLU A 564 -9.51 -11.57 41.66
CA GLU A 564 -8.40 -11.37 40.73
C GLU A 564 -8.57 -10.11 39.85
N THR A 565 -9.80 -9.74 39.53
CA THR A 565 -10.07 -8.64 38.58
C THR A 565 -10.56 -7.36 39.26
N GLY A 566 -10.96 -7.42 40.52
CA GLY A 566 -11.56 -6.29 41.26
C GLY A 566 -12.99 -5.91 40.83
N PHE A 567 -13.59 -6.67 39.89
CA PHE A 567 -14.95 -6.44 39.37
C PHE A 567 -15.82 -7.68 39.47
N ARG A 568 -17.15 -7.49 39.58
CA ARG A 568 -18.14 -8.59 39.68
C ARG A 568 -19.16 -8.53 38.56
N VAL A 569 -19.62 -9.68 38.10
CA VAL A 569 -20.78 -9.75 37.20
C VAL A 569 -22.02 -9.20 37.91
N GLY A 570 -22.74 -8.32 37.23
CA GLY A 570 -23.85 -7.56 37.80
C GLY A 570 -23.50 -6.22 38.42
N GLN A 571 -22.19 -5.88 38.53
CA GLN A 571 -21.73 -4.61 39.07
C GLN A 571 -21.96 -3.47 38.08
N VAL A 572 -22.42 -2.32 38.57
CA VAL A 572 -22.57 -1.10 37.80
C VAL A 572 -21.21 -0.39 37.75
N VAL A 573 -20.79 -0.03 36.53
CA VAL A 573 -19.50 0.63 36.27
C VAL A 573 -19.69 1.84 35.37
N PHE A 574 -18.80 2.80 35.51
CA PHE A 574 -18.74 3.97 34.65
C PHE A 574 -17.49 3.93 33.77
N HIS A 575 -17.67 4.20 32.48
CA HIS A 575 -16.61 4.33 31.50
C HIS A 575 -16.64 5.74 30.89
N THR A 576 -15.52 6.43 30.84
CA THR A 576 -15.43 7.84 30.40
C THR A 576 -16.02 8.10 29.00
N LYS A 577 -15.92 7.13 28.08
CA LYS A 577 -16.42 7.25 26.70
C LYS A 577 -17.85 6.71 26.53
N PHE A 578 -18.25 5.68 27.29
CA PHE A 578 -19.51 4.96 27.06
C PHE A 578 -20.56 5.21 28.16
N GLY A 579 -20.18 5.91 29.23
CA GLY A 579 -21.06 6.23 30.34
C GLY A 579 -21.28 5.03 31.27
N GLU A 580 -22.45 5.03 31.94
CA GLU A 580 -22.83 4.01 32.92
C GLU A 580 -23.27 2.71 32.23
N GLY A 581 -22.79 1.57 32.72
CA GLY A 581 -23.11 0.24 32.23
C GLY A 581 -23.04 -0.83 33.32
N THR A 582 -23.58 -2.02 33.05
CA THR A 582 -23.56 -3.17 33.98
C THR A 582 -22.69 -4.27 33.40
N ILE A 583 -21.81 -4.85 34.20
CA ILE A 583 -20.96 -5.99 33.77
C ILE A 583 -21.83 -7.21 33.62
N THR A 584 -21.86 -7.80 32.42
CA THR A 584 -22.66 -9.00 32.09
C THR A 584 -21.83 -10.26 32.10
N ALA A 585 -20.52 -10.18 31.81
CA ALA A 585 -19.60 -11.30 31.87
C ALA A 585 -18.17 -10.83 32.16
N LEU A 586 -17.35 -11.71 32.75
CA LEU A 586 -15.90 -11.53 32.96
C LEU A 586 -15.17 -12.71 32.36
N GLU A 587 -14.07 -12.46 31.61
CA GLU A 587 -13.28 -13.47 30.92
C GLU A 587 -11.79 -13.17 31.08
N GLY A 588 -10.97 -14.22 31.20
CA GLY A 588 -9.51 -14.09 31.41
C GLY A 588 -9.13 -13.80 32.86
N SER A 589 -7.81 -13.71 33.13
CA SER A 589 -7.23 -13.37 34.43
C SER A 589 -6.00 -12.49 34.24
N GLY A 590 -5.65 -11.70 35.26
CA GLY A 590 -4.47 -10.81 35.23
C GLY A 590 -4.55 -9.74 34.14
N THR A 591 -3.50 -9.58 33.35
CA THR A 591 -3.38 -8.58 32.27
C THR A 591 -4.32 -8.84 31.09
N ASP A 592 -4.77 -10.07 30.89
CA ASP A 592 -5.65 -10.46 29.78
C ASP A 592 -7.14 -10.46 30.17
N ALA A 593 -7.48 -10.00 31.38
CA ALA A 593 -8.85 -9.95 31.87
C ALA A 593 -9.71 -8.96 31.06
N LYS A 594 -10.90 -9.42 30.64
CA LYS A 594 -11.88 -8.65 29.87
C LYS A 594 -13.23 -8.67 30.58
N ALA A 595 -13.95 -7.55 30.52
CA ALA A 595 -15.31 -7.44 31.00
C ALA A 595 -16.26 -7.15 29.84
N GLN A 596 -17.37 -7.89 29.76
CA GLN A 596 -18.49 -7.51 28.91
C GLN A 596 -19.38 -6.55 29.71
N VAL A 597 -19.57 -5.35 29.18
CA VAL A 597 -20.36 -4.32 29.83
C VAL A 597 -21.52 -3.90 28.94
N ARG A 598 -22.75 -3.94 29.48
CA ARG A 598 -23.94 -3.45 28.79
C ARG A 598 -24.16 -1.99 29.16
N PHE A 599 -23.90 -1.09 28.26
CA PHE A 599 -24.11 0.35 28.41
C PHE A 599 -25.52 0.77 27.98
N LYS A 600 -26.13 1.69 28.69
CA LYS A 600 -27.50 2.18 28.46
C LYS A 600 -27.72 2.76 27.06
N ARG A 601 -26.70 3.39 26.45
CA ARG A 601 -26.77 4.07 25.16
C ARG A 601 -25.95 3.42 24.03
N HIS A 602 -25.04 2.50 24.36
CA HIS A 602 -24.05 1.97 23.41
C HIS A 602 -24.08 0.45 23.27
N GLY A 603 -25.05 -0.23 23.87
CA GLY A 603 -25.20 -1.69 23.83
C GLY A 603 -24.09 -2.44 24.58
N GLU A 604 -23.90 -3.71 24.26
CA GLU A 604 -22.88 -4.56 24.89
C GLU A 604 -21.52 -4.41 24.22
N LYS A 605 -20.47 -4.26 25.04
CA LYS A 605 -19.09 -4.15 24.57
C LYS A 605 -18.14 -4.94 25.46
N TRP A 606 -17.19 -5.63 24.85
CA TRP A 606 -16.07 -6.24 25.53
C TRP A 606 -14.96 -5.21 25.76
N LEU A 607 -14.50 -5.08 26.97
CA LEU A 607 -13.46 -4.13 27.39
C LEU A 607 -12.34 -4.88 28.09
N ALA A 608 -11.09 -4.68 27.66
CA ALA A 608 -9.91 -5.21 28.35
C ALA A 608 -9.68 -4.40 29.65
N LEU A 609 -9.71 -5.06 30.79
CA LEU A 609 -9.66 -4.40 32.10
C LEU A 609 -8.33 -3.67 32.35
N ALA A 610 -7.26 -4.14 31.76
CA ALA A 610 -5.94 -3.49 31.87
C ALA A 610 -5.89 -2.09 31.20
N VAL A 611 -6.76 -1.84 30.22
CA VAL A 611 -6.74 -0.59 29.43
C VAL A 611 -8.02 0.22 29.63
N ALA A 612 -9.15 -0.45 29.88
CA ALA A 612 -10.43 0.21 30.12
C ALA A 612 -10.44 0.80 31.53
N LYS A 613 -10.42 2.13 31.62
CA LYS A 613 -10.55 2.87 32.89
C LYS A 613 -12.00 2.77 33.40
N LEU A 614 -12.41 1.55 33.80
CA LEU A 614 -13.71 1.32 34.44
C LEU A 614 -13.65 1.73 35.91
N GLN A 615 -14.62 2.51 36.35
CA GLN A 615 -14.79 2.89 37.73
C GLN A 615 -16.07 2.25 38.30
N PRO A 616 -16.01 1.59 39.45
CA PRO A 616 -17.23 1.11 40.11
C PRO A 616 -18.13 2.29 40.46
N VAL A 617 -19.42 2.16 40.19
CA VAL A 617 -20.42 3.11 40.66
C VAL A 617 -21.06 2.45 41.88
N GLU A 618 -20.93 3.08 43.07
CA GLU A 618 -21.56 2.61 44.30
C GLU A 618 -23.09 2.72 44.27
#